data_2076a89bca8b22549872e92193a43b7d
#
_entry.id   2076a89bca8b22549872e92193a43b7d
#
_cell.length_a   1.000
_cell.length_b   1.000
_cell.length_c   1.000
_cell.angle_alpha   90.00
_cell.angle_beta   90.00
_cell.angle_gamma   90.00
#
_symmetry.space_group_name_H-M   'P 1'
#
loop_
_entity.id
_entity.type
_entity.pdbx_description
1 polymer ?
#
loop_
_entity_poly.entity_id
_entity_poly.type
_entity_poly.pdbx_seq_one_letter_code
_entity_poly.pdbx_strand_id
1 'polypeptide(L)'
;YYSMEKDVVTGVVQRYIGRNVSVNLGKVDAILTENEQVRGEVFQPTERIKVYILEVKDTSKGPKILVSRTHPELVKRLFESEVTEVKDGTVEIKSIAREAGSRTKMAVWSNNPDVDPVGACVGMNGVRVNTIVEELRGEKIDIINWDENPAILIENALSPAKVISVMADPDEKTASVIVPDYQLSLAIGKEGQNARLAARLTGYKIDIKNETQAIESGELPENYMELSEGVYEEEYDDDAEEFDVENTADAEYDDDDAEITFDEVEDTEE
;
A
#
# COMPACT_ATOMS: atom_id res chain seq x y z
N TYR A 1 24.50 12.30 -14.41
CA TYR A 1 23.20 11.60 -14.47
C TYR A 1 23.32 10.09 -14.65
N TYR A 2 24.39 9.58 -15.27
CA TYR A 2 24.63 8.12 -15.33
C TYR A 2 24.67 7.45 -13.96
N SER A 3 25.23 8.13 -12.95
CA SER A 3 25.25 7.64 -11.55
C SER A 3 23.90 7.70 -10.85
N MET A 4 22.91 8.34 -11.48
CA MET A 4 21.54 8.47 -10.97
C MET A 4 20.53 7.60 -11.77
N GLU A 5 21.02 6.83 -12.74
CA GLU A 5 20.21 5.83 -13.45
C GLU A 5 19.65 4.83 -12.43
N LYS A 6 18.37 4.49 -12.55
CA LYS A 6 17.64 3.65 -11.59
C LYS A 6 17.40 4.30 -10.21
N ASP A 7 17.48 5.63 -10.13
CA ASP A 7 17.15 6.37 -8.92
C ASP A 7 15.97 7.33 -9.15
N VAL A 8 15.43 7.88 -8.08
CA VAL A 8 14.33 8.85 -8.11
C VAL A 8 14.89 10.25 -7.93
N VAL A 9 14.47 11.14 -8.81
CA VAL A 9 14.82 12.55 -8.76
C VAL A 9 13.58 13.42 -8.78
N THR A 10 13.69 14.61 -8.18
CA THR A 10 12.65 15.64 -8.30
C THR A 10 12.95 16.48 -9.53
N GLY A 11 11.98 16.52 -10.44
CA GLY A 11 12.03 17.38 -11.62
C GLY A 11 10.94 18.44 -11.61
N VAL A 12 11.10 19.46 -12.45
CA VAL A 12 10.13 20.52 -12.65
C VAL A 12 9.51 20.36 -14.03
N VAL A 13 8.21 20.22 -14.09
CA VAL A 13 7.46 20.13 -15.36
C VAL A 13 7.63 21.43 -16.15
N GLN A 14 8.05 21.34 -17.39
CA GLN A 14 8.20 22.50 -18.26
C GLN A 14 7.01 22.67 -19.18
N ARG A 15 6.76 21.67 -20.02
CA ARG A 15 5.70 21.70 -21.05
C ARG A 15 5.41 20.33 -21.62
N TYR A 16 4.30 20.23 -22.27
CA TYR A 16 4.00 19.08 -23.15
C TYR A 16 4.67 19.26 -24.52
N ILE A 17 5.21 18.18 -25.03
CA ILE A 17 5.77 18.06 -26.39
C ILE A 17 5.01 16.92 -27.08
N GLY A 18 3.94 17.26 -27.77
CA GLY A 18 2.97 16.27 -28.22
C GLY A 18 2.30 15.60 -27.00
N ARG A 19 2.44 14.28 -26.89
CA ARG A 19 1.92 13.49 -25.76
C ARG A 19 2.97 13.26 -24.65
N ASN A 20 4.20 13.67 -24.87
CA ASN A 20 5.28 13.54 -23.89
C ASN A 20 5.36 14.80 -23.04
N VAL A 21 5.95 14.67 -21.84
CA VAL A 21 6.19 15.79 -20.92
C VAL A 21 7.69 16.03 -20.82
N SER A 22 8.09 17.29 -20.96
CA SER A 22 9.46 17.73 -20.68
C SER A 22 9.57 18.07 -19.20
N VAL A 23 10.54 17.46 -18.51
CA VAL A 23 10.79 17.60 -17.10
C VAL A 23 12.22 18.08 -16.90
N ASN A 24 12.41 19.25 -16.28
CA ASN A 24 13.73 19.80 -16.00
C ASN A 24 14.30 19.18 -14.73
N LEU A 25 15.48 18.58 -14.82
CA LEU A 25 16.20 17.97 -13.70
C LEU A 25 17.32 18.89 -13.14
N GLY A 26 17.24 20.18 -13.44
CA GLY A 26 18.21 21.18 -13.03
C GLY A 26 19.22 21.53 -14.13
N LYS A 27 20.07 20.58 -14.53
CA LYS A 27 21.10 20.81 -15.57
C LYS A 27 20.69 20.31 -16.96
N VAL A 28 19.75 19.39 -17.03
CA VAL A 28 19.30 18.72 -18.25
C VAL A 28 17.79 18.48 -18.20
N ASP A 29 17.15 18.48 -19.35
CA ASP A 29 15.76 18.13 -19.50
C ASP A 29 15.61 16.64 -19.76
N ALA A 30 14.70 16.01 -19.03
CA ALA A 30 14.29 14.64 -19.20
C ALA A 30 12.96 14.56 -19.96
N ILE A 31 12.69 13.39 -20.54
CA ILE A 31 11.47 13.12 -21.27
C ILE A 31 10.66 12.05 -20.52
N LEU A 32 9.47 12.42 -20.12
CA LEU A 32 8.44 11.51 -19.62
C LEU A 32 7.52 11.17 -20.78
N THR A 33 7.75 10.01 -21.39
CA THR A 33 6.98 9.58 -22.57
C THR A 33 5.55 9.22 -22.20
N GLU A 34 4.64 9.22 -23.16
CA GLU A 34 3.22 8.88 -22.95
C GLU A 34 3.04 7.53 -22.24
N ASN A 35 3.82 6.51 -22.61
CA ASN A 35 3.76 5.18 -22.01
C ASN A 35 4.25 5.12 -20.54
N GLU A 36 5.06 6.09 -20.15
CA GLU A 36 5.62 6.20 -18.79
C GLU A 36 4.83 7.17 -17.91
N GLN A 37 3.76 7.76 -18.43
CA GLN A 37 2.81 8.56 -17.68
C GLN A 37 1.72 7.68 -17.10
N VAL A 38 1.32 7.98 -15.87
CA VAL A 38 0.17 7.34 -15.23
C VAL A 38 -1.11 7.87 -15.89
N ARG A 39 -2.01 6.96 -16.27
CA ARG A 39 -3.27 7.34 -16.89
C ARG A 39 -4.08 8.22 -15.95
N GLY A 40 -4.47 9.41 -16.43
CA GLY A 40 -5.24 10.39 -15.65
C GLY A 40 -4.38 11.40 -14.89
N GLU A 41 -3.06 11.24 -14.81
CA GLU A 41 -2.20 12.32 -14.31
C GLU A 41 -2.12 13.46 -15.34
N VAL A 42 -2.39 14.67 -14.86
CA VAL A 42 -2.25 15.90 -15.64
C VAL A 42 -1.22 16.79 -14.94
N PHE A 43 -0.21 17.24 -15.68
CA PHE A 43 0.87 18.03 -15.15
C PHE A 43 0.73 19.50 -15.54
N GLN A 44 0.99 20.39 -14.58
CA GLN A 44 1.02 21.82 -14.83
C GLN A 44 2.49 22.32 -15.01
N PRO A 45 2.72 23.31 -15.88
CA PRO A 45 4.03 23.95 -15.94
C PRO A 45 4.47 24.47 -14.58
N THR A 46 5.75 24.32 -14.26
CA THR A 46 6.40 24.66 -12.97
C THR A 46 6.10 23.70 -11.81
N GLU A 47 5.23 22.73 -11.99
CA GLU A 47 4.94 21.73 -10.98
C GLU A 47 6.18 20.85 -10.70
N ARG A 48 6.39 20.52 -9.42
CA ARG A 48 7.44 19.61 -8.99
C ARG A 48 6.89 18.20 -8.88
N ILE A 49 7.55 17.26 -9.53
CA ILE A 49 7.20 15.85 -9.51
C ILE A 49 8.40 14.97 -9.26
N LYS A 50 8.22 13.85 -8.59
CA LYS A 50 9.24 12.81 -8.48
C LYS A 50 9.13 11.84 -9.65
N VAL A 51 10.24 11.55 -10.27
CA VAL A 51 10.32 10.65 -11.42
C VAL A 51 11.48 9.67 -11.27
N TYR A 52 11.28 8.45 -11.74
CA TYR A 52 12.30 7.40 -11.77
C TYR A 52 13.10 7.50 -13.08
N ILE A 53 14.43 7.51 -12.99
CA ILE A 53 15.29 7.56 -14.19
C ILE A 53 15.42 6.14 -14.75
N LEU A 54 14.79 5.91 -15.90
CA LEU A 54 14.84 4.64 -16.62
C LEU A 54 16.18 4.42 -17.29
N GLU A 55 16.63 5.44 -18.02
CA GLU A 55 17.79 5.32 -18.91
C GLU A 55 18.40 6.70 -19.21
N VAL A 56 19.71 6.73 -19.32
CA VAL A 56 20.48 7.88 -19.75
C VAL A 56 21.27 7.50 -21.00
N LYS A 57 20.96 8.12 -22.15
CA LYS A 57 21.64 7.87 -23.43
C LYS A 57 22.42 9.10 -23.88
N ASP A 58 23.65 8.89 -24.31
CA ASP A 58 24.39 9.92 -25.04
C ASP A 58 23.94 10.00 -26.49
N THR A 59 23.63 11.21 -26.91
CA THR A 59 23.32 11.48 -28.31
C THR A 59 24.22 12.60 -28.83
N SER A 60 24.31 12.74 -30.14
CA SER A 60 25.07 13.83 -30.80
C SER A 60 24.59 15.22 -30.39
N LYS A 61 23.41 15.35 -29.79
CA LYS A 61 22.81 16.61 -29.31
C LYS A 61 22.88 16.77 -27.79
N GLY A 62 23.62 15.88 -27.09
CA GLY A 62 23.72 15.83 -25.65
C GLY A 62 22.99 14.64 -25.03
N PRO A 63 23.03 14.50 -23.68
CA PRO A 63 22.40 13.38 -22.98
C PRO A 63 20.87 13.43 -23.10
N LYS A 64 20.28 12.29 -23.46
CA LYS A 64 18.84 12.08 -23.44
C LYS A 64 18.47 11.23 -22.22
N ILE A 65 17.67 11.78 -21.33
CA ILE A 65 17.22 11.12 -20.12
C ILE A 65 15.75 10.73 -20.28
N LEU A 66 15.46 9.45 -20.07
CA LEU A 66 14.09 8.92 -20.04
C LEU A 66 13.70 8.67 -18.59
N VAL A 67 12.53 9.14 -18.24
CA VAL A 67 11.98 9.01 -16.88
C VAL A 67 10.59 8.39 -16.89
N SER A 68 10.21 7.79 -15.76
CA SER A 68 8.94 7.09 -15.58
C SER A 68 8.23 7.50 -14.32
N ARG A 69 6.89 7.49 -14.38
CA ARG A 69 5.99 7.54 -13.23
C ARG A 69 5.21 6.23 -13.05
N THR A 70 5.31 5.30 -13.99
CA THR A 70 4.61 4.01 -13.94
C THR A 70 5.45 2.88 -13.37
N HIS A 71 6.77 3.03 -13.32
CA HIS A 71 7.68 1.97 -12.92
C HIS A 71 7.51 1.60 -11.43
N PRO A 72 7.46 0.30 -11.05
CA PRO A 72 7.32 -0.11 -9.64
C PRO A 72 8.43 0.39 -8.73
N GLU A 73 9.66 0.48 -9.24
CA GLU A 73 10.80 1.00 -8.50
C GLU A 73 10.62 2.46 -8.03
N LEU A 74 9.76 3.25 -8.70
CA LEU A 74 9.41 4.58 -8.20
C LEU A 74 8.86 4.50 -6.78
N VAL A 75 7.90 3.60 -6.54
CA VAL A 75 7.29 3.42 -5.22
C VAL A 75 8.32 2.94 -4.20
N LYS A 76 9.15 1.97 -4.56
CA LYS A 76 10.22 1.46 -3.69
C LYS A 76 11.17 2.57 -3.26
N ARG A 77 11.65 3.39 -4.20
CA ARG A 77 12.55 4.52 -3.93
C ARG A 77 11.89 5.62 -3.10
N LEU A 78 10.57 5.83 -3.26
CA LEU A 78 9.82 6.74 -2.41
C LEU A 78 9.82 6.26 -0.95
N PHE A 79 9.63 4.96 -0.71
CA PHE A 79 9.74 4.39 0.65
C PHE A 79 11.16 4.50 1.21
N GLU A 80 12.19 4.24 0.41
CA GLU A 80 13.59 4.43 0.84
C GLU A 80 13.91 5.88 1.23
N SER A 81 13.26 6.86 0.62
CA SER A 81 13.44 8.27 0.96
C SER A 81 12.65 8.72 2.18
N GLU A 82 11.48 8.12 2.44
CA GLU A 82 10.57 8.53 3.50
C GLU A 82 10.75 7.73 4.79
N VAL A 83 11.14 6.45 4.68
CA VAL A 83 11.25 5.51 5.80
C VAL A 83 12.71 5.22 6.10
N THR A 84 13.18 5.69 7.25
CA THR A 84 14.59 5.53 7.67
C THR A 84 14.99 4.07 7.78
N GLU A 85 14.11 3.22 8.30
CA GLU A 85 14.32 1.80 8.51
C GLU A 85 14.45 1.03 7.17
N VAL A 86 13.83 1.54 6.10
CA VAL A 86 14.04 1.00 4.74
C VAL A 86 15.37 1.49 4.16
N LYS A 87 15.70 2.74 4.41
CA LYS A 87 16.94 3.36 3.92
C LYS A 87 18.20 2.73 4.52
N ASP A 88 18.16 2.39 5.81
CA ASP A 88 19.30 1.79 6.52
C ASP A 88 19.37 0.25 6.39
N GLY A 89 18.35 -0.36 5.76
CA GLY A 89 18.28 -1.80 5.52
C GLY A 89 17.74 -2.63 6.69
N THR A 90 17.27 -2.01 7.77
CA THR A 90 16.56 -2.70 8.86
C THR A 90 15.28 -3.35 8.35
N VAL A 91 14.53 -2.61 7.52
CA VAL A 91 13.35 -3.11 6.81
C VAL A 91 13.67 -3.27 5.33
N GLU A 92 13.38 -4.44 4.78
CA GLU A 92 13.57 -4.74 3.37
C GLU A 92 12.23 -4.84 2.64
N ILE A 93 12.14 -4.22 1.48
CA ILE A 93 11.03 -4.43 0.53
C ILE A 93 11.38 -5.67 -0.31
N LYS A 94 10.76 -6.79 0.00
CA LYS A 94 11.03 -8.08 -0.64
C LYS A 94 10.42 -8.21 -2.03
N SER A 95 9.19 -7.70 -2.20
CA SER A 95 8.51 -7.71 -3.49
C SER A 95 7.51 -6.55 -3.58
N ILE A 96 7.19 -6.18 -4.81
CA ILE A 96 6.24 -5.13 -5.12
C ILE A 96 5.47 -5.47 -6.39
N ALA A 97 4.16 -5.25 -6.36
CA ALA A 97 3.29 -5.37 -7.52
C ALA A 97 2.46 -4.09 -7.65
N ARG A 98 2.49 -3.47 -8.82
CA ARG A 98 1.89 -2.16 -9.05
C ARG A 98 0.98 -2.13 -10.26
N GLU A 99 -0.19 -1.55 -10.09
CA GLU A 99 -1.04 -1.02 -11.16
C GLU A 99 -1.04 0.49 -11.01
N ALA A 100 -0.16 1.15 -11.77
CA ALA A 100 0.11 2.57 -11.65
C ALA A 100 -1.16 3.43 -11.74
N GLY A 101 -1.32 4.36 -10.82
CA GLY A 101 -2.50 5.21 -10.70
C GLY A 101 -3.71 4.57 -10.02
N SER A 102 -3.64 3.29 -9.70
CA SER A 102 -4.74 2.56 -9.04
C SER A 102 -4.30 2.00 -7.69
N ARG A 103 -3.47 0.97 -7.68
CA ARG A 103 -3.08 0.28 -6.44
C ARG A 103 -1.70 -0.37 -6.55
N THR A 104 -0.97 -0.35 -5.43
CA THR A 104 0.28 -1.08 -5.24
C THR A 104 0.15 -2.00 -4.02
N LYS A 105 0.66 -3.23 -4.15
CA LYS A 105 0.92 -4.11 -3.00
C LYS A 105 2.42 -4.27 -2.82
N MET A 106 2.87 -4.23 -1.57
CA MET A 106 4.28 -4.30 -1.20
C MET A 106 4.47 -5.24 -0.03
N ALA A 107 5.36 -6.22 -0.16
CA ALA A 107 5.72 -7.15 0.90
C ALA A 107 7.03 -6.72 1.55
N VAL A 108 7.02 -6.57 2.86
CA VAL A 108 8.15 -6.08 3.66
C VAL A 108 8.58 -7.09 4.72
N TRP A 109 9.86 -7.07 5.04
CA TRP A 109 10.49 -7.92 6.03
C TRP A 109 11.39 -7.10 6.94
N SER A 110 11.49 -7.43 8.21
CA SER A 110 12.44 -6.82 9.13
C SER A 110 13.61 -7.76 9.46
N ASN A 111 14.82 -7.25 9.33
CA ASN A 111 16.03 -7.94 9.78
C ASN A 111 16.26 -7.82 11.29
N ASN A 112 15.48 -6.96 11.96
CA ASN A 112 15.49 -6.79 13.40
C ASN A 112 14.13 -7.23 13.97
N PRO A 113 14.08 -8.26 14.84
CA PRO A 113 12.84 -8.79 15.40
C PRO A 113 12.08 -7.76 16.27
N ASP A 114 12.74 -6.72 16.77
CA ASP A 114 12.13 -5.66 17.57
C ASP A 114 11.46 -4.57 16.71
N VAL A 115 11.59 -4.63 15.39
CA VAL A 115 11.03 -3.65 14.46
C VAL A 115 9.91 -4.29 13.65
N ASP A 116 8.70 -3.74 13.79
CA ASP A 116 7.56 -4.08 12.93
C ASP A 116 7.74 -3.44 11.54
N PRO A 117 7.95 -4.25 10.49
CA PRO A 117 8.24 -3.70 9.15
C PRO A 117 7.04 -2.98 8.53
N VAL A 118 5.82 -3.46 8.77
CA VAL A 118 4.59 -2.80 8.27
C VAL A 118 4.37 -1.49 9.01
N GLY A 119 4.45 -1.51 10.34
CA GLY A 119 4.30 -0.30 11.16
C GLY A 119 5.33 0.78 10.82
N ALA A 120 6.59 0.39 10.55
CA ALA A 120 7.64 1.31 10.14
C ALA A 120 7.32 2.02 8.79
N CYS A 121 6.81 1.27 7.82
CA CYS A 121 6.43 1.81 6.50
C CYS A 121 5.16 2.66 6.55
N VAL A 122 4.18 2.28 7.35
CA VAL A 122 2.93 3.03 7.53
C VAL A 122 3.18 4.33 8.28
N GLY A 123 3.96 4.25 9.35
CA GLY A 123 4.21 5.38 10.26
C GLY A 123 3.05 5.67 11.18
N MET A 124 3.28 6.54 12.17
CA MET A 124 2.26 6.93 13.15
C MET A 124 1.06 7.57 12.43
N ASN A 125 -0.15 7.05 12.67
CA ASN A 125 -1.38 7.49 12.00
C ASN A 125 -1.31 7.50 10.45
N GLY A 126 -0.44 6.67 9.87
CA GLY A 126 -0.30 6.56 8.42
C GLY A 126 0.45 7.71 7.76
N VAL A 127 1.14 8.57 8.51
CA VAL A 127 1.81 9.77 7.96
C VAL A 127 2.79 9.43 6.84
N ARG A 128 3.63 8.41 7.04
CA ARG A 128 4.67 8.05 6.05
C ARG A 128 4.06 7.52 4.75
N VAL A 129 3.14 6.56 4.85
CA VAL A 129 2.49 5.99 3.65
C VAL A 129 1.63 7.03 2.95
N ASN A 130 0.93 7.90 3.69
CA ASN A 130 0.09 8.95 3.10
C ASN A 130 0.91 9.98 2.32
N THR A 131 2.11 10.36 2.78
CA THR A 131 3.03 11.21 2.03
C THR A 131 3.34 10.62 0.65
N ILE A 132 3.54 9.31 0.58
CA ILE A 132 3.81 8.61 -0.68
C ILE A 132 2.54 8.52 -1.55
N VAL A 133 1.39 8.24 -0.94
CA VAL A 133 0.09 8.22 -1.63
C VAL A 133 -0.21 9.58 -2.26
N GLU A 134 0.06 10.68 -1.57
CA GLU A 134 -0.10 12.05 -2.10
C GLU A 134 0.83 12.31 -3.29
N GLU A 135 2.11 11.94 -3.20
CA GLU A 135 3.05 12.06 -4.33
C GLU A 135 2.57 11.26 -5.56
N LEU A 136 1.96 10.09 -5.34
CA LEU A 136 1.38 9.24 -6.37
C LEU A 136 -0.08 9.60 -6.72
N ARG A 137 -0.55 10.75 -6.24
CA ARG A 137 -1.88 11.33 -6.56
C ARG A 137 -3.06 10.43 -6.24
N GLY A 138 -3.00 9.76 -5.09
CA GLY A 138 -4.07 8.95 -4.55
C GLY A 138 -4.00 7.47 -4.92
N GLU A 139 -2.91 7.00 -5.50
CA GLU A 139 -2.66 5.56 -5.69
C GLU A 139 -2.66 4.85 -4.34
N LYS A 140 -3.51 3.84 -4.18
CA LYS A 140 -3.62 3.10 -2.92
C LYS A 140 -2.42 2.18 -2.74
N ILE A 141 -1.92 2.08 -1.50
CA ILE A 141 -0.78 1.25 -1.17
C ILE A 141 -1.16 0.29 -0.04
N ASP A 142 -1.07 -1.01 -0.31
CA ASP A 142 -1.21 -2.08 0.67
C ASP A 142 0.17 -2.60 1.04
N ILE A 143 0.50 -2.54 2.33
CA ILE A 143 1.77 -3.03 2.87
C ILE A 143 1.49 -4.27 3.69
N ILE A 144 2.15 -5.38 3.34
CA ILE A 144 1.97 -6.67 3.99
C ILE A 144 3.29 -7.22 4.50
N ASN A 145 3.22 -8.11 5.49
CA ASN A 145 4.37 -8.87 5.91
C ASN A 145 4.78 -9.89 4.84
N TRP A 146 6.05 -9.91 4.50
CA TRP A 146 6.64 -10.99 3.72
C TRP A 146 6.91 -12.20 4.63
N ASP A 147 6.75 -13.40 4.09
CA ASP A 147 7.07 -14.64 4.77
C ASP A 147 7.76 -15.61 3.81
N GLU A 148 8.67 -16.41 4.34
CA GLU A 148 9.34 -17.45 3.56
C GLU A 148 8.38 -18.59 3.19
N ASN A 149 7.39 -18.85 4.05
CA ASN A 149 6.33 -19.81 3.77
C ASN A 149 5.36 -19.22 2.72
N PRO A 150 5.29 -19.83 1.52
CA PRO A 150 4.45 -19.29 0.46
C PRO A 150 2.95 -19.25 0.81
N ALA A 151 2.46 -20.17 1.65
CA ALA A 151 1.07 -20.16 2.07
C ALA A 151 0.75 -18.91 2.92
N ILE A 152 1.63 -18.57 3.88
CA ILE A 152 1.49 -17.37 4.71
C ILE A 152 1.63 -16.10 3.85
N LEU A 153 2.60 -16.08 2.94
CA LEU A 153 2.79 -14.94 2.04
C LEU A 153 1.56 -14.69 1.15
N ILE A 154 0.96 -15.76 0.62
CA ILE A 154 -0.25 -15.65 -0.22
C ILE A 154 -1.45 -15.18 0.61
N GLU A 155 -1.63 -15.70 1.82
CA GLU A 155 -2.65 -15.26 2.76
C GLU A 155 -2.51 -13.74 3.03
N ASN A 156 -1.32 -13.29 3.40
CA ASN A 156 -1.01 -11.87 3.63
C ASN A 156 -1.25 -11.03 2.36
N ALA A 157 -0.89 -11.53 1.18
CA ALA A 157 -1.04 -10.83 -0.09
C ALA A 157 -2.51 -10.61 -0.48
N LEU A 158 -3.42 -11.48 -0.04
CA LEU A 158 -4.86 -11.34 -0.28
C LEU A 158 -5.55 -10.36 0.67
N SER A 159 -4.82 -9.81 1.66
CA SER A 159 -5.35 -8.75 2.52
C SER A 159 -6.04 -7.64 1.66
N PRO A 160 -7.17 -7.06 2.12
CA PRO A 160 -7.81 -7.23 3.42
C PRO A 160 -8.76 -8.43 3.54
N ALA A 161 -8.87 -9.30 2.53
CA ALA A 161 -9.72 -10.48 2.62
C ALA A 161 -9.19 -11.48 3.65
N LYS A 162 -10.09 -12.07 4.41
CA LYS A 162 -9.78 -13.18 5.32
C LYS A 162 -9.74 -14.48 4.55
N VAL A 163 -8.78 -15.33 4.86
CA VAL A 163 -8.54 -16.61 4.19
C VAL A 163 -8.73 -17.74 5.20
N ILE A 164 -9.41 -18.83 4.78
CA ILE A 164 -9.59 -20.03 5.60
C ILE A 164 -8.36 -20.94 5.46
N SER A 165 -7.96 -21.20 4.22
CA SER A 165 -6.81 -22.07 3.95
C SER A 165 -6.09 -21.70 2.65
N VAL A 166 -4.79 -21.97 2.63
CA VAL A 166 -3.95 -21.86 1.44
C VAL A 166 -3.17 -23.15 1.27
N MET A 167 -3.30 -23.78 0.12
CA MET A 167 -2.49 -24.90 -0.32
C MET A 167 -1.58 -24.42 -1.47
N ALA A 168 -0.31 -24.24 -1.20
CA ALA A 168 0.66 -23.79 -2.17
C ALA A 168 1.60 -24.91 -2.62
N ASP A 169 1.80 -25.01 -3.93
CA ASP A 169 2.80 -25.89 -4.55
C ASP A 169 4.01 -25.03 -4.98
N PRO A 170 5.15 -25.15 -4.27
CA PRO A 170 6.34 -24.36 -4.57
C PRO A 170 7.02 -24.75 -5.89
N ASP A 171 6.85 -25.98 -6.33
CA ASP A 171 7.49 -26.50 -7.55
C ASP A 171 6.75 -25.99 -8.80
N GLU A 172 5.43 -26.07 -8.79
CA GLU A 172 4.59 -25.59 -9.90
C GLU A 172 4.26 -24.10 -9.82
N LYS A 173 4.53 -23.45 -8.69
CA LYS A 173 4.14 -22.05 -8.42
C LYS A 173 2.64 -21.81 -8.58
N THR A 174 1.85 -22.75 -8.07
CA THR A 174 0.41 -22.67 -8.00
C THR A 174 -0.09 -22.68 -6.57
N ALA A 175 -1.25 -22.10 -6.32
CA ALA A 175 -1.89 -22.13 -5.01
C ALA A 175 -3.41 -22.19 -5.15
N SER A 176 -4.03 -23.02 -4.31
CA SER A 176 -5.48 -23.03 -4.08
C SER A 176 -5.79 -22.33 -2.76
N VAL A 177 -6.69 -21.38 -2.80
CA VAL A 177 -7.08 -20.56 -1.65
C VAL A 177 -8.57 -20.68 -1.42
N ILE A 178 -8.96 -20.97 -0.18
CA ILE A 178 -10.36 -21.02 0.23
C ILE A 178 -10.64 -19.85 1.15
N VAL A 179 -11.70 -19.11 0.84
CA VAL A 179 -12.17 -17.97 1.62
C VAL A 179 -13.62 -18.16 2.05
N PRO A 180 -14.08 -17.51 3.14
CA PRO A 180 -15.51 -17.48 3.46
C PRO A 180 -16.34 -16.95 2.30
N ASP A 181 -17.57 -17.44 2.13
CA ASP A 181 -18.44 -17.04 1.01
C ASP A 181 -18.57 -15.52 0.87
N TYR A 182 -18.74 -14.81 1.98
CA TYR A 182 -18.86 -13.36 2.01
C TYR A 182 -17.56 -12.60 1.73
N GLN A 183 -16.40 -13.28 1.72
CA GLN A 183 -15.09 -12.70 1.43
C GLN A 183 -14.65 -12.84 -0.03
N LEU A 184 -15.33 -13.69 -0.83
CA LEU A 184 -14.89 -13.99 -2.19
C LEU A 184 -14.74 -12.75 -3.06
N SER A 185 -15.72 -11.85 -3.04
CA SER A 185 -15.68 -10.60 -3.81
C SER A 185 -14.52 -9.69 -3.38
N LEU A 186 -14.21 -9.66 -2.08
CA LEU A 186 -13.11 -8.88 -1.53
C LEU A 186 -11.75 -9.49 -1.90
N ALA A 187 -11.63 -10.81 -1.83
CA ALA A 187 -10.41 -11.54 -2.19
C ALA A 187 -10.07 -11.36 -3.68
N ILE A 188 -11.05 -11.43 -4.55
CA ILE A 188 -10.88 -11.19 -5.99
C ILE A 188 -10.63 -9.69 -6.24
N GLY A 189 -11.40 -8.82 -5.60
CA GLY A 189 -11.37 -7.37 -5.78
C GLY A 189 -12.07 -6.91 -7.07
N LYS A 190 -12.21 -5.58 -7.20
CA LYS A 190 -12.80 -4.98 -8.40
C LYS A 190 -11.99 -5.37 -9.64
N GLU A 191 -12.67 -5.92 -10.65
CA GLU A 191 -12.04 -6.38 -11.91
C GLU A 191 -10.86 -7.36 -11.69
N GLY A 192 -10.87 -8.10 -10.57
CA GLY A 192 -9.81 -9.05 -10.23
C GLY A 192 -8.50 -8.41 -9.74
N GLN A 193 -8.51 -7.12 -9.38
CA GLN A 193 -7.29 -6.38 -9.04
C GLN A 193 -6.57 -6.94 -7.82
N ASN A 194 -7.30 -7.29 -6.75
CA ASN A 194 -6.67 -7.80 -5.54
C ASN A 194 -5.97 -9.14 -5.79
N ALA A 195 -6.65 -10.08 -6.43
CA ALA A 195 -6.09 -11.39 -6.80
C ALA A 195 -4.91 -11.26 -7.77
N ARG A 196 -5.03 -10.39 -8.78
CA ARG A 196 -3.97 -10.17 -9.78
C ARG A 196 -2.71 -9.55 -9.16
N LEU A 197 -2.85 -8.57 -8.27
CA LEU A 197 -1.72 -7.98 -7.54
C LEU A 197 -1.09 -9.00 -6.59
N ALA A 198 -1.89 -9.79 -5.87
CA ALA A 198 -1.38 -10.85 -5.01
C ALA A 198 -0.60 -11.90 -5.79
N ALA A 199 -1.08 -12.33 -6.95
CA ALA A 199 -0.39 -13.27 -7.82
C ALA A 199 0.96 -12.72 -8.31
N ARG A 200 1.01 -11.46 -8.74
CA ARG A 200 2.26 -10.81 -9.16
C ARG A 200 3.24 -10.61 -8.01
N LEU A 201 2.73 -10.24 -6.82
CA LEU A 201 3.54 -10.00 -5.63
C LEU A 201 4.24 -11.26 -5.15
N THR A 202 3.52 -12.39 -5.15
CA THR A 202 3.99 -13.68 -4.63
C THR A 202 4.69 -14.53 -5.69
N GLY A 203 4.41 -14.29 -6.96
CA GLY A 203 4.90 -15.11 -8.08
C GLY A 203 4.16 -16.44 -8.24
N TYR A 204 2.99 -16.58 -7.62
CA TYR A 204 2.14 -17.77 -7.70
C TYR A 204 0.92 -17.52 -8.57
N LYS A 205 0.48 -18.56 -9.28
CA LYS A 205 -0.85 -18.59 -9.88
C LYS A 205 -1.85 -18.99 -8.79
N ILE A 206 -2.72 -18.06 -8.42
CA ILE A 206 -3.64 -18.22 -7.29
C ILE A 206 -5.04 -18.52 -7.83
N ASP A 207 -5.61 -19.64 -7.40
CA ASP A 207 -7.02 -20.01 -7.62
C ASP A 207 -7.78 -19.79 -6.32
N ILE A 208 -8.80 -18.93 -6.37
CA ILE A 208 -9.56 -18.53 -5.18
C ILE A 208 -10.98 -19.11 -5.30
N LYS A 209 -11.38 -19.88 -4.29
CA LYS A 209 -12.72 -20.46 -4.15
C LYS A 209 -13.34 -20.05 -2.83
N ASN A 210 -14.66 -19.94 -2.79
CA ASN A 210 -15.35 -19.81 -1.53
C ASN A 210 -15.63 -21.20 -0.91
N GLU A 211 -16.13 -21.22 0.34
CA GLU A 211 -16.45 -22.46 1.07
C GLU A 211 -17.43 -23.35 0.28
N THR A 212 -18.52 -22.76 -0.23
CA THR A 212 -19.52 -23.49 -1.02
C THR A 212 -18.89 -24.16 -2.25
N GLN A 213 -18.06 -23.46 -3.01
CA GLN A 213 -17.38 -24.02 -4.18
C GLN A 213 -16.36 -25.10 -3.79
N ALA A 214 -15.67 -24.93 -2.65
CA ALA A 214 -14.69 -25.91 -2.17
C ALA A 214 -15.37 -27.21 -1.70
N ILE A 215 -16.56 -27.13 -1.12
CA ILE A 215 -17.39 -28.30 -0.78
C ILE A 215 -17.88 -29.01 -2.06
N GLU A 216 -18.39 -28.25 -3.03
CA GLU A 216 -18.87 -28.82 -4.32
C GLU A 216 -17.72 -29.49 -5.10
N SER A 217 -16.50 -28.98 -5.01
CA SER A 217 -15.32 -29.58 -5.67
C SER A 217 -14.67 -30.71 -4.85
N GLY A 218 -15.15 -30.98 -3.63
CA GLY A 218 -14.61 -32.02 -2.75
C GLY A 218 -13.29 -31.66 -2.05
N GLU A 219 -12.91 -30.40 -2.05
CA GLU A 219 -11.73 -29.89 -1.33
C GLU A 219 -12.01 -29.69 0.16
N LEU A 220 -13.28 -29.43 0.52
CA LEU A 220 -13.79 -29.43 1.88
C LEU A 220 -14.85 -30.52 2.06
N PRO A 221 -14.97 -31.08 3.28
CA PRO A 221 -16.02 -32.07 3.55
C PRO A 221 -17.44 -31.44 3.49
N GLU A 222 -18.47 -32.25 3.10
CA GLU A 222 -19.84 -31.78 2.96
C GLU A 222 -20.41 -31.15 4.25
N ASN A 223 -19.97 -31.61 5.42
CA ASN A 223 -20.37 -31.09 6.72
C ASN A 223 -19.43 -30.01 7.29
N TYR A 224 -18.58 -29.41 6.47
CA TYR A 224 -17.61 -28.40 6.92
C TYR A 224 -18.29 -27.22 7.62
N MET A 225 -19.41 -26.73 7.07
CA MET A 225 -20.15 -25.60 7.66
C MET A 225 -20.67 -25.92 9.07
N GLU A 226 -21.19 -27.12 9.28
CA GLU A 226 -21.67 -27.58 10.59
C GLU A 226 -20.51 -27.71 11.61
N LEU A 227 -19.34 -28.17 11.13
CA LEU A 227 -18.14 -28.30 11.96
C LEU A 227 -17.54 -26.94 12.33
N SER A 228 -17.56 -25.97 11.41
CA SER A 228 -17.02 -24.63 11.65
C SER A 228 -17.90 -23.80 12.58
N GLU A 229 -19.23 -23.93 12.51
CA GLU A 229 -20.14 -23.26 13.44
C GLU A 229 -19.99 -23.78 14.88
N GLY A 230 -19.71 -25.07 15.06
CA GLY A 230 -19.48 -25.66 16.39
C GLY A 230 -18.17 -25.21 17.06
N VAL A 231 -17.17 -24.79 16.30
CA VAL A 231 -15.89 -24.28 16.84
C VAL A 231 -16.03 -22.85 17.34
N TYR A 232 -16.92 -22.05 16.76
CA TYR A 232 -17.17 -20.68 17.21
C TYR A 232 -18.04 -20.60 18.48
N GLU A 233 -18.82 -21.64 18.81
CA GLU A 233 -19.58 -21.70 20.07
C GLU A 233 -18.72 -22.11 21.26
N GLU A 234 -17.62 -22.84 21.07
CA GLU A 234 -16.72 -23.24 22.17
C GLU A 234 -15.69 -22.17 22.59
N GLU A 235 -15.39 -21.15 21.75
CA GLU A 235 -14.46 -20.06 22.10
C GLU A 235 -15.11 -18.89 22.85
N TYR A 236 -16.43 -18.88 23.07
CA TYR A 236 -17.14 -17.81 23.79
C TYR A 236 -17.63 -18.18 25.18
N ASP A 237 -17.36 -19.38 25.70
CA ASP A 237 -17.66 -19.78 27.07
C ASP A 237 -16.33 -20.02 27.83
N ASP A 238 -15.76 -19.02 28.39
CA ASP A 238 -15.13 -18.89 29.71
C ASP A 238 -14.25 -17.64 29.75
N ASP A 239 -14.70 -16.69 30.54
CA ASP A 239 -14.02 -15.61 31.27
C ASP A 239 -14.75 -14.27 31.15
N ALA A 240 -16.08 -14.29 31.29
CA ALA A 240 -16.79 -13.11 31.71
C ALA A 240 -16.80 -13.08 33.27
N GLU A 241 -15.69 -12.68 33.87
CA GLU A 241 -15.75 -12.16 35.24
C GLU A 241 -16.63 -10.90 35.22
N GLU A 242 -17.80 -11.05 35.89
CA GLU A 242 -18.71 -9.94 36.21
C GLU A 242 -17.92 -8.86 36.95
N PHE A 243 -17.63 -7.77 36.24
CA PHE A 243 -17.26 -6.53 36.93
C PHE A 243 -18.55 -5.86 37.40
N ASP A 244 -18.87 -6.08 38.69
CA ASP A 244 -19.85 -5.30 39.39
C ASP A 244 -19.46 -3.82 39.37
N VAL A 245 -20.21 -3.04 38.59
CA VAL A 245 -20.18 -1.58 38.69
C VAL A 245 -21.16 -1.13 39.75
N GLU A 246 -20.75 -1.23 41.03
CA GLU A 246 -21.40 -0.45 42.09
C GLU A 246 -20.99 1.02 41.99
N ASN A 247 -21.92 1.81 41.52
CA ASN A 247 -22.39 3.08 42.03
C ASN A 247 -21.34 4.05 42.63
N THR A 248 -20.93 5.04 41.83
CA THR A 248 -20.64 6.36 42.38
C THR A 248 -21.34 7.43 41.54
N ALA A 249 -22.62 7.65 41.82
CA ALA A 249 -23.27 8.95 41.65
C ALA A 249 -22.68 9.88 42.71
N ASP A 250 -22.31 11.07 42.26
CA ASP A 250 -22.12 12.35 42.92
C ASP A 250 -20.78 13.00 42.58
N ALA A 251 -20.79 13.77 41.49
CA ALA A 251 -19.93 14.94 41.33
C ALA A 251 -20.76 16.03 40.68
N GLU A 252 -21.13 16.98 41.52
CA GLU A 252 -21.79 18.23 41.15
C GLU A 252 -20.94 18.99 40.15
N TYR A 253 -21.56 19.41 39.04
CA TYR A 253 -21.00 20.41 38.12
C TYR A 253 -21.40 21.78 38.63
N ASP A 254 -20.44 22.53 39.15
CA ASP A 254 -20.58 23.97 39.35
C ASP A 254 -20.49 24.68 37.99
N ASP A 255 -21.60 25.31 37.67
CA ASP A 255 -21.74 26.31 36.62
C ASP A 255 -21.11 27.61 37.11
N ASP A 256 -19.94 27.99 36.63
CA ASP A 256 -19.46 29.37 36.79
C ASP A 256 -19.18 29.98 35.39
N ASP A 257 -20.08 30.89 35.06
CA ASP A 257 -20.04 31.84 33.97
C ASP A 257 -18.69 32.56 33.85
N ALA A 258 -18.04 32.45 32.71
CA ALA A 258 -17.00 33.39 32.32
C ALA A 258 -17.37 34.01 30.96
N GLU A 259 -18.01 35.18 31.04
CA GLU A 259 -18.14 36.11 29.93
C GLU A 259 -16.79 36.51 29.36
N ILE A 260 -16.57 36.22 28.09
CA ILE A 260 -15.43 36.76 27.34
C ILE A 260 -15.97 37.99 26.57
N THR A 261 -15.56 39.15 27.05
CA THR A 261 -15.76 40.43 26.38
C THR A 261 -14.76 40.59 25.24
N PHE A 262 -15.28 40.86 24.05
CA PHE A 262 -14.50 41.33 22.90
C PHE A 262 -14.15 42.81 23.10
N ASP A 263 -12.86 43.13 23.20
CA ASP A 263 -12.35 44.48 23.05
C ASP A 263 -11.97 44.72 21.59
N GLU A 264 -12.62 45.72 21.00
CA GLU A 264 -12.31 46.36 19.71
C GLU A 264 -10.92 47.00 19.81
N VAL A 265 -10.04 46.71 18.83
CA VAL A 265 -8.81 47.49 18.62
C VAL A 265 -9.02 48.35 17.38
N GLU A 266 -9.10 49.65 17.64
CA GLU A 266 -9.17 50.73 16.66
C GLU A 266 -7.90 50.77 15.77
N ASP A 267 -8.16 51.05 14.49
CA ASP A 267 -7.21 51.55 13.49
C ASP A 267 -6.50 52.86 13.98
N THR A 268 -5.21 52.90 13.86
CA THR A 268 -4.51 54.19 13.67
C THR A 268 -3.50 54.09 12.55
N GLU A 269 -3.82 54.80 11.48
CA GLU A 269 -2.88 55.24 10.44
C GLU A 269 -1.75 56.14 11.04
N GLU A 270 -0.51 55.85 10.61
CA GLU A 270 0.47 56.88 10.14
C GLU A 270 1.62 56.20 9.43
#